data_b6b85922467403cb0ef1d8626fd55089
#
_entry.id   b6b85922467403cb0ef1d8626fd55089
#
_cell.length_a   1.000
_cell.length_b   1.000
_cell.length_c   1.000
_cell.angle_alpha   90.00
_cell.angle_beta   90.00
_cell.angle_gamma   90.00
#
_symmetry.space_group_name_H-M   'P 1'
#
loop_
_entity.id
_entity.type
_entity.pdbx_description
1 polymer ?
#
loop_
_entity_poly.entity_id
_entity_poly.type
_entity_poly.pdbx_seq_one_letter_code
_entity_poly.pdbx_strand_id
1 'polypeptide(L)'
;MRLHPKYKTPYVGILTIGILSMFAPLFGRTILVWLINSGSFAVTIAFVFVALSFLALRRNEPEMPRPFKVSHPNLVGYGAVLLALALLSAFFPWSDSALSWPEEWMTIVVWSVLGALLLLRYRLKAGHSS
;
A
#
# COMPACT_ATOMS: atom_id res chain seq x y z
N MET A 1 -17.31 -1.93 -13.26
CA MET A 1 -17.08 -0.58 -12.69
C MET A 1 -17.82 0.44 -13.53
N ARG A 2 -18.69 1.29 -12.94
CA ARG A 2 -19.38 2.35 -13.71
C ARG A 2 -18.45 3.57 -13.78
N LEU A 3 -17.90 3.82 -14.97
CA LEU A 3 -17.12 5.01 -15.25
C LEU A 3 -18.04 6.14 -15.68
N HIS A 4 -17.70 7.38 -15.33
CA HIS A 4 -18.45 8.56 -15.79
C HIS A 4 -18.31 8.70 -17.30
N PRO A 5 -19.40 8.86 -18.07
CA PRO A 5 -19.36 8.84 -19.53
C PRO A 5 -18.46 9.91 -20.16
N LYS A 6 -18.38 11.09 -19.54
CA LYS A 6 -17.55 12.22 -20.03
C LYS A 6 -16.12 12.20 -19.50
N TYR A 7 -15.92 11.89 -18.21
CA TYR A 7 -14.60 12.02 -17.54
C TYR A 7 -13.86 10.69 -17.38
N LYS A 8 -14.49 9.56 -17.72
CA LYS A 8 -13.93 8.20 -17.60
C LYS A 8 -13.37 7.87 -16.21
N THR A 9 -13.88 8.55 -15.16
CA THR A 9 -13.46 8.38 -13.76
C THR A 9 -14.45 7.49 -13.01
N PRO A 10 -14.02 6.72 -12.00
CA PRO A 10 -14.89 5.89 -11.16
C PRO A 10 -15.61 6.77 -10.11
N TYR A 11 -16.57 7.60 -10.56
CA TYR A 11 -17.25 8.59 -9.73
C TYR A 11 -17.91 8.00 -8.48
N VAL A 12 -18.43 6.77 -8.56
CA VAL A 12 -19.03 6.09 -7.41
C VAL A 12 -17.99 5.87 -6.32
N GLY A 13 -16.79 5.41 -6.67
CA GLY A 13 -15.69 5.23 -5.70
C GLY A 13 -15.25 6.55 -5.08
N ILE A 14 -15.12 7.60 -5.90
CA ILE A 14 -14.72 8.94 -5.43
C ILE A 14 -15.75 9.49 -4.45
N LEU A 15 -17.06 9.41 -4.79
CA LEU A 15 -18.13 9.88 -3.90
C LEU A 15 -18.18 9.07 -2.61
N THR A 16 -18.05 7.75 -2.69
CA THR A 16 -18.05 6.88 -1.50
C THR A 16 -16.92 7.24 -0.55
N ILE A 17 -15.69 7.38 -1.07
CA ILE A 17 -14.52 7.77 -0.27
C ILE A 17 -14.70 9.18 0.28
N GLY A 18 -15.19 10.13 -0.52
CA GLY A 18 -15.44 11.50 -0.11
C GLY A 18 -16.44 11.60 1.05
N ILE A 19 -17.56 10.89 0.95
CA ILE A 19 -18.57 10.84 2.01
C ILE A 19 -18.00 10.20 3.29
N LEU A 20 -17.31 9.06 3.16
CA LEU A 20 -16.67 8.40 4.32
C LEU A 20 -15.64 9.31 5.00
N SER A 21 -14.84 10.03 4.21
CA SER A 21 -13.85 10.97 4.73
C SER A 21 -14.48 12.16 5.47
N MET A 22 -15.70 12.56 5.09
CA MET A 22 -16.43 13.65 5.74
C MET A 22 -16.87 13.27 7.16
N PHE A 23 -17.09 11.97 7.42
CA PHE A 23 -17.42 11.46 8.75
C PHE A 23 -16.19 11.18 9.63
N ALA A 24 -14.99 11.10 9.06
CA ALA A 24 -13.77 10.78 9.80
C ALA A 24 -13.51 11.71 11.00
N PRO A 25 -13.69 13.06 10.92
CA PRO A 25 -13.48 13.96 12.06
C PRO A 25 -14.44 13.72 13.22
N LEU A 26 -15.63 13.15 12.98
CA LEU A 26 -16.62 12.89 14.02
C LEU A 26 -16.17 11.78 14.99
N PHE A 27 -15.26 10.91 14.56
CA PHE A 27 -14.71 9.83 15.39
C PHE A 27 -13.56 10.30 16.30
N GLY A 28 -13.18 11.58 16.23
CA GLY A 28 -12.17 12.17 17.06
C GLY A 28 -10.73 11.97 16.56
N ARG A 29 -9.82 12.72 17.20
CA ARG A 29 -8.39 12.77 16.82
C ARG A 29 -7.70 11.42 16.92
N THR A 30 -8.04 10.61 17.89
CA THR A 30 -7.39 9.34 18.18
C THR A 30 -7.52 8.35 17.02
N ILE A 31 -8.72 8.21 16.46
CA ILE A 31 -8.97 7.30 15.31
C ILE A 31 -8.23 7.79 14.06
N LEU A 32 -8.14 9.11 13.86
CA LEU A 32 -7.38 9.65 12.75
C LEU A 32 -5.89 9.30 12.85
N VAL A 33 -5.31 9.39 14.05
CA VAL A 33 -3.91 8.99 14.29
C VAL A 33 -3.71 7.51 13.98
N TRP A 34 -4.58 6.62 14.44
CA TRP A 34 -4.49 5.18 14.15
C TRP A 34 -4.56 4.88 12.66
N LEU A 35 -5.45 5.54 11.94
CA LEU A 35 -5.57 5.37 10.49
C LEU A 35 -4.34 5.88 9.74
N ILE A 36 -3.78 7.03 10.14
CA ILE A 36 -2.58 7.59 9.54
C ILE A 36 -1.38 6.68 9.79
N ASN A 37 -1.16 6.22 11.02
CA ASN A 37 -0.05 5.35 11.37
C ASN A 37 -0.14 3.99 10.65
N SER A 38 -1.31 3.36 10.67
CA SER A 38 -1.55 2.11 9.95
C SER A 38 -1.40 2.26 8.43
N GLY A 39 -1.85 3.39 7.88
CA GLY A 39 -1.66 3.73 6.48
C GLY A 39 -0.19 3.93 6.11
N SER A 40 0.57 4.64 6.95
CA SER A 40 2.01 4.87 6.77
C SER A 40 2.80 3.56 6.81
N PHE A 41 2.45 2.66 7.71
CA PHE A 41 3.01 1.30 7.76
C PHE A 41 2.76 0.54 6.46
N ALA A 42 1.52 0.53 5.95
CA ALA A 42 1.17 -0.14 4.70
C ALA A 42 1.92 0.45 3.48
N VAL A 43 2.06 1.78 3.41
CA VAL A 43 2.83 2.46 2.36
C VAL A 43 4.31 2.09 2.45
N THR A 44 4.87 2.01 3.64
CA THR A 44 6.27 1.60 3.85
C THR A 44 6.52 0.18 3.38
N ILE A 45 5.60 -0.75 3.63
CA ILE A 45 5.65 -2.11 3.06
C ILE A 45 5.63 -2.06 1.53
N ALA A 46 4.78 -1.22 0.93
CA ALA A 46 4.73 -1.07 -0.51
C ALA A 46 6.07 -0.56 -1.08
N PHE A 47 6.77 0.34 -0.39
CA PHE A 47 8.11 0.79 -0.79
C PHE A 47 9.13 -0.35 -0.77
N VAL A 48 9.08 -1.25 0.21
CA VAL A 48 9.94 -2.45 0.23
C VAL A 48 9.68 -3.29 -1.02
N PHE A 49 8.42 -3.57 -1.35
CA PHE A 49 8.08 -4.34 -2.55
C PHE A 49 8.50 -3.66 -3.85
N VAL A 50 8.33 -2.35 -3.95
CA VAL A 50 8.79 -1.58 -5.12
C VAL A 50 10.31 -1.66 -5.28
N ALA A 51 11.06 -1.50 -4.20
CA ALA A 51 12.52 -1.60 -4.22
C ALA A 51 12.99 -3.02 -4.60
N LEU A 52 12.36 -4.06 -4.05
CA LEU A 52 12.63 -5.46 -4.41
C LEU A 52 12.28 -5.75 -5.88
N SER A 53 11.15 -5.25 -6.35
CA SER A 53 10.71 -5.40 -7.75
C SER A 53 11.67 -4.73 -8.72
N PHE A 54 12.22 -3.57 -8.35
CA PHE A 54 13.25 -2.90 -9.14
C PHE A 54 14.51 -3.77 -9.30
N LEU A 55 14.98 -4.39 -8.22
CA LEU A 55 16.14 -5.29 -8.26
C LEU A 55 15.83 -6.57 -9.05
N ALA A 56 14.67 -7.18 -8.81
CA ALA A 56 14.24 -8.39 -9.50
C ALA A 56 14.11 -8.17 -11.01
N LEU A 57 13.50 -7.07 -11.43
CA LEU A 57 13.33 -6.72 -12.83
C LEU A 57 14.68 -6.48 -13.53
N ARG A 58 15.64 -5.91 -12.84
CA ARG A 58 16.98 -5.72 -13.40
C ARG A 58 17.77 -7.01 -13.52
N ARG A 59 17.53 -7.96 -12.63
CA ARG A 59 18.19 -9.26 -12.66
C ARG A 59 17.58 -10.19 -13.70
N ASN A 60 16.23 -10.19 -13.80
CA ASN A 60 15.52 -11.13 -14.67
C ASN A 60 15.37 -10.65 -16.11
N GLU A 61 15.32 -9.32 -16.31
CA GLU A 61 15.08 -8.69 -17.62
C GLU A 61 16.16 -7.64 -17.93
N PRO A 62 17.46 -8.03 -18.11
CA PRO A 62 18.55 -7.09 -18.32
C PRO A 62 18.41 -6.31 -19.64
N GLU A 63 17.87 -6.95 -20.69
CA GLU A 63 17.74 -6.43 -22.04
C GLU A 63 16.50 -5.56 -22.28
N MET A 64 15.62 -5.43 -21.27
CA MET A 64 14.41 -4.61 -21.40
C MET A 64 14.76 -3.17 -21.77
N PRO A 65 14.18 -2.59 -22.83
CA PRO A 65 14.42 -1.22 -23.22
C PRO A 65 13.92 -0.26 -22.14
N ARG A 66 14.80 0.57 -21.60
CA ARG A 66 14.52 1.52 -20.54
C ARG A 66 14.79 2.93 -21.03
N PRO A 67 13.77 3.82 -21.06
CA PRO A 67 13.96 5.21 -21.47
C PRO A 67 14.86 5.99 -20.49
N PHE A 68 14.88 5.58 -19.22
CA PHE A 68 15.75 6.16 -18.19
C PHE A 68 16.71 5.12 -17.61
N LYS A 69 18.01 5.41 -17.66
CA LYS A 69 19.06 4.55 -17.12
C LYS A 69 19.71 5.20 -15.90
N VAL A 70 19.65 4.50 -14.77
CA VAL A 70 20.33 4.91 -13.53
C VAL A 70 21.81 4.53 -13.64
N SER A 71 22.71 5.43 -13.27
CA SER A 71 24.17 5.24 -13.40
C SER A 71 24.69 4.03 -12.62
N HIS A 72 24.23 3.85 -11.37
CA HIS A 72 24.63 2.74 -10.51
C HIS A 72 23.39 1.97 -10.00
N PRO A 73 22.79 1.12 -10.85
CA PRO A 73 21.50 0.52 -10.56
C PRO A 73 21.49 -0.40 -9.31
N ASN A 74 22.57 -1.14 -9.10
CA ASN A 74 22.70 -2.02 -7.94
C ASN A 74 22.82 -1.23 -6.64
N LEU A 75 23.63 -0.18 -6.62
CA LEU A 75 23.77 0.70 -5.46
C LEU A 75 22.44 1.36 -5.08
N VAL A 76 21.74 1.91 -6.08
CA VAL A 76 20.43 2.53 -5.87
C VAL A 76 19.38 1.51 -5.42
N GLY A 77 19.36 0.32 -6.04
CA GLY A 77 18.41 -0.73 -5.68
C GLY A 77 18.62 -1.26 -4.25
N TYR A 78 19.83 -1.65 -3.90
CA TYR A 78 20.13 -2.11 -2.54
C TYR A 78 19.98 -0.99 -1.50
N GLY A 79 20.40 0.23 -1.83
CA GLY A 79 20.18 1.40 -0.98
C GLY A 79 18.70 1.66 -0.71
N ALA A 80 17.85 1.58 -1.73
CA ALA A 80 16.41 1.72 -1.59
C ALA A 80 15.80 0.63 -0.69
N VAL A 81 16.23 -0.63 -0.84
CA VAL A 81 15.79 -1.73 0.03
C VAL A 81 16.21 -1.48 1.48
N LEU A 82 17.47 -1.11 1.72
CA LEU A 82 17.97 -0.83 3.08
C LEU A 82 17.21 0.32 3.73
N LEU A 83 16.99 1.42 3.01
CA LEU A 83 16.23 2.56 3.51
C LEU A 83 14.77 2.19 3.81
N ALA A 84 14.13 1.43 2.92
CA ALA A 84 12.75 0.98 3.13
C ALA A 84 12.63 0.05 4.34
N LEU A 85 13.59 -0.87 4.54
CA LEU A 85 13.65 -1.73 5.73
C LEU A 85 13.94 -0.95 7.00
N ALA A 86 14.84 0.04 6.96
CA ALA A 86 15.11 0.92 8.09
C ALA A 86 13.86 1.72 8.50
N LEU A 87 13.12 2.27 7.52
CA LEU A 87 11.84 2.93 7.77
C LEU A 87 10.80 1.96 8.35
N LEU A 88 10.72 0.75 7.81
CA LEU A 88 9.80 -0.27 8.32
C LEU A 88 10.14 -0.64 9.78
N SER A 89 11.41 -0.70 10.14
CA SER A 89 11.85 -1.02 11.50
C SER A 89 11.40 0.00 12.55
N ALA A 90 11.14 1.26 12.14
CA ALA A 90 10.65 2.31 13.02
C ALA A 90 9.23 2.06 13.56
N PHE A 91 8.45 1.19 12.93
CA PHE A 91 7.10 0.84 13.40
C PHE A 91 7.07 -0.27 14.46
N PHE A 92 8.22 -0.82 14.82
CA PHE A 92 8.32 -1.88 15.83
C PHE A 92 8.62 -1.33 17.25
N PRO A 93 8.41 -2.12 18.32
CA PRO A 93 8.39 -1.66 19.72
C PRO A 93 9.64 -0.96 20.26
N TRP A 94 10.75 -0.98 19.54
CA TRP A 94 12.00 -0.30 19.94
C TRP A 94 12.09 1.16 19.51
N SER A 95 11.05 1.70 18.87
CA SER A 95 11.02 3.08 18.37
C SER A 95 9.86 3.86 18.97
N ASP A 96 10.06 5.17 19.12
CA ASP A 96 9.01 6.10 19.54
C ASP A 96 7.86 6.21 18.51
N SER A 97 8.09 5.77 17.29
CA SER A 97 7.09 5.71 16.21
C SER A 97 6.40 4.36 16.10
N ALA A 98 6.59 3.47 17.09
CA ALA A 98 5.99 2.15 17.12
C ALA A 98 4.46 2.22 17.05
N LEU A 99 3.88 1.25 16.36
CA LEU A 99 2.43 1.11 16.28
C LEU A 99 1.84 0.80 17.65
N SER A 100 0.80 1.55 18.04
CA SER A 100 0.08 1.35 19.30
C SER A 100 -0.63 0.00 19.32
N TRP A 101 -0.43 -0.77 20.38
CA TRP A 101 -1.12 -2.03 20.62
C TRP A 101 -2.33 -1.78 21.55
N PRO A 102 -3.50 -2.35 21.27
CA PRO A 102 -3.86 -3.22 20.13
C PRO A 102 -4.43 -2.48 18.89
N GLU A 103 -4.74 -1.19 18.99
CA GLU A 103 -5.66 -0.47 18.10
C GLU A 103 -5.16 -0.38 16.67
N GLU A 104 -3.90 0.02 16.48
CA GLU A 104 -3.33 0.20 15.14
C GLU A 104 -3.08 -1.16 14.45
N TRP A 105 -2.69 -2.18 15.22
CA TRP A 105 -2.56 -3.55 14.72
C TRP A 105 -3.90 -4.14 14.30
N MET A 106 -4.97 -3.90 15.07
CA MET A 106 -6.32 -4.32 14.68
C MET A 106 -6.75 -3.67 13.37
N THR A 107 -6.44 -2.41 13.17
CA THR A 107 -6.73 -1.69 11.91
C THR A 107 -6.04 -2.38 10.72
N ILE A 108 -4.76 -2.73 10.85
CA ILE A 108 -4.00 -3.45 9.81
C ILE A 108 -4.62 -4.82 9.53
N VAL A 109 -4.98 -5.57 10.56
CA VAL A 109 -5.62 -6.90 10.42
C VAL A 109 -6.96 -6.78 9.69
N VAL A 110 -7.81 -5.83 10.08
CA VAL A 110 -9.11 -5.60 9.43
C VAL A 110 -8.94 -5.31 7.94
N TRP A 111 -8.04 -4.40 7.58
CA TRP A 111 -7.75 -4.08 6.18
C TRP A 111 -7.18 -5.27 5.41
N SER A 112 -6.29 -6.05 6.02
CA SER A 112 -5.71 -7.24 5.41
C SER A 112 -6.77 -8.32 5.15
N VAL A 113 -7.66 -8.54 6.10
CA VAL A 113 -8.78 -9.49 5.97
C VAL A 113 -9.75 -9.03 4.87
N LEU A 114 -10.12 -7.76 4.85
CA LEU A 114 -10.97 -7.21 3.80
C LEU A 114 -10.34 -7.38 2.41
N GLY A 115 -9.05 -7.07 2.27
CA GLY A 115 -8.31 -7.27 1.03
C GLY A 115 -8.28 -8.74 0.59
N ALA A 116 -8.03 -9.66 1.51
CA ALA A 116 -8.03 -11.10 1.25
C ALA A 116 -9.42 -11.60 0.82
N LEU A 117 -10.49 -11.17 1.49
CA LEU A 117 -11.87 -11.52 1.13
C LEU A 117 -12.23 -11.02 -0.27
N LEU A 118 -11.86 -9.80 -0.62
CA LEU A 118 -12.08 -9.24 -1.95
C LEU A 118 -11.32 -10.04 -3.02
N LEU A 119 -10.08 -10.42 -2.75
CA LEU A 119 -9.26 -11.24 -3.65
C LEU A 119 -9.87 -12.63 -3.85
N LEU A 120 -10.29 -13.28 -2.77
CA LEU A 120 -10.97 -14.58 -2.83
C LEU A 120 -12.26 -14.50 -3.64
N ARG A 121 -13.07 -13.49 -3.40
CA ARG A 121 -14.31 -13.25 -4.14
C ARG A 121 -14.06 -13.03 -5.64
N TYR A 122 -12.99 -12.31 -5.96
CA TYR A 122 -12.58 -12.10 -7.35
C TYR A 122 -12.14 -13.41 -8.01
N ARG A 123 -11.31 -14.22 -7.34
CA ARG A 123 -10.86 -15.52 -7.86
C ARG A 123 -12.00 -16.51 -8.07
N LEU A 124 -12.93 -16.60 -7.12
CA LEU A 124 -14.11 -17.47 -7.25
C LEU A 124 -14.99 -17.05 -8.43
N LYS A 125 -15.14 -15.75 -8.68
CA LYS A 125 -15.92 -15.25 -9.81
C LYS A 125 -15.20 -15.48 -11.15
N ALA A 126 -13.89 -15.34 -11.20
CA ALA A 126 -13.09 -15.59 -12.39
C ALA A 126 -13.06 -17.09 -12.78
N GLY A 127 -13.05 -18.01 -11.81
CA GLY A 127 -13.10 -19.44 -12.04
C GLY A 127 -14.45 -19.99 -12.53
N HIS A 128 -15.52 -19.20 -12.49
CA HIS A 128 -16.84 -19.58 -13.00
C HIS A 128 -17.10 -19.12 -14.45
N SER A 129 -16.17 -18.38 -15.03
CA SER A 129 -16.29 -17.80 -16.39
C SER A 129 -15.38 -18.48 -17.44
N SER A 130 -14.76 -19.61 -17.08
CA SER A 130 -13.95 -20.45 -17.99
C SER A 130 -14.69 -21.80 -18.29
#